data_05b7e6b7c2a528ce419885cecfb2ca89
#
_entry.id   05b7e6b7c2a528ce419885cecfb2ca89
#
_cell.length_a   1.000
_cell.length_b   1.000
_cell.length_c   1.000
_cell.angle_alpha   90.00
_cell.angle_beta   90.00
_cell.angle_gamma   90.00
#
_symmetry.space_group_name_H-M   'P 1'
#
loop_
_entity.id
_entity.type
_entity.pdbx_description
1 polymer ?
#
loop_
_entity_poly.entity_id
_entity_poly.type
_entity_poly.pdbx_seq_one_letter_code
_entity_poly.pdbx_strand_id
1 'polypeptide(L)'
;MQILTCEQGTEEWLAARLGRPSASQFHKLITATGKPSSSADGYINAMIIERISGMSAPVFVTQWMTRGNELEPDARNLYTLITDNEVQEVGFILDNSGEFGCSPDGLIGEDGGIEIKCPAPSNHDKWSDKGVCPTKHYAQVQGCMWITERKWWDFMSYHPEKDPFIVRVERDEEFIDKLAEQVILAVTEIISEVRNLQ
;
A
#
# COMPACT_ATOMS: atom_id res chain seq x y z
N MET A 1 -9.67 13.22 -2.65
CA MET A 1 -9.71 11.75 -2.44
C MET A 1 -11.11 11.30 -2.05
N GLN A 2 -11.44 10.00 -2.27
CA GLN A 2 -12.71 9.38 -1.89
C GLN A 2 -12.43 8.12 -1.06
N ILE A 3 -12.95 8.07 0.15
CA ILE A 3 -12.84 6.87 1.01
C ILE A 3 -14.04 5.96 0.72
N LEU A 4 -13.79 4.73 0.31
CA LEU A 4 -14.81 3.71 0.10
C LEU A 4 -15.00 2.91 1.38
N THR A 5 -16.26 2.70 1.77
CA THR A 5 -16.65 2.02 3.03
C THR A 5 -16.74 0.50 2.88
N CYS A 6 -15.97 -0.10 1.99
CA CYS A 6 -15.89 -1.55 1.85
C CYS A 6 -14.89 -2.14 2.86
N GLU A 7 -15.15 -3.33 3.34
CA GLU A 7 -14.21 -4.08 4.18
C GLU A 7 -13.11 -4.69 3.31
N GLN A 8 -11.85 -4.61 3.75
CA GLN A 8 -10.71 -5.20 3.03
C GLN A 8 -10.86 -6.72 2.91
N GLY A 9 -10.54 -7.26 1.74
CA GLY A 9 -10.68 -8.69 1.45
C GLY A 9 -12.05 -9.11 0.91
N THR A 10 -13.07 -8.23 0.91
CA THR A 10 -14.39 -8.51 0.34
C THR A 10 -14.42 -8.38 -1.19
N GLU A 11 -15.49 -8.86 -1.81
CA GLU A 11 -15.70 -8.72 -3.26
C GLU A 11 -15.81 -7.25 -3.67
N GLU A 12 -16.44 -6.40 -2.86
CA GLU A 12 -16.56 -4.97 -3.10
C GLU A 12 -15.18 -4.29 -3.08
N TRP A 13 -14.33 -4.69 -2.15
CA TRP A 13 -12.95 -4.17 -2.08
C TRP A 13 -12.11 -4.63 -3.27
N LEU A 14 -12.24 -5.89 -3.70
CA LEU A 14 -11.58 -6.40 -4.89
C LEU A 14 -12.05 -5.66 -6.14
N ALA A 15 -13.36 -5.42 -6.28
CA ALA A 15 -13.94 -4.66 -7.38
C ALA A 15 -13.45 -3.19 -7.40
N ALA A 16 -13.34 -2.56 -6.23
CA ALA A 16 -12.82 -1.20 -6.12
C ALA A 16 -11.36 -1.08 -6.58
N ARG A 17 -10.58 -2.13 -6.46
CA ARG A 17 -9.15 -2.19 -6.83
C ARG A 17 -8.90 -2.65 -8.26
N LEU A 18 -9.88 -3.28 -8.89
CA LEU A 18 -9.75 -3.93 -10.20
C LEU A 18 -9.20 -2.97 -11.26
N GLY A 19 -8.07 -3.34 -11.85
CA GLY A 19 -7.41 -2.57 -12.90
C GLY A 19 -6.90 -1.19 -12.47
N ARG A 20 -6.78 -0.93 -11.16
CA ARG A 20 -6.28 0.33 -10.61
C ARG A 20 -4.91 0.13 -9.95
N PRO A 21 -3.89 0.89 -10.35
CA PRO A 21 -2.65 0.94 -9.61
C PRO A 21 -2.89 1.27 -8.14
N SER A 22 -2.26 0.52 -7.23
CA SER A 22 -2.43 0.72 -5.79
C SER A 22 -1.09 0.87 -5.07
N ALA A 23 -1.08 1.65 -3.98
CA ALA A 23 0.15 1.99 -3.25
C ALA A 23 0.98 0.77 -2.87
N SER A 24 0.36 -0.36 -2.50
CA SER A 24 1.05 -1.62 -2.19
C SER A 24 1.86 -2.19 -3.37
N GLN A 25 1.57 -1.76 -4.60
CA GLN A 25 2.25 -2.20 -5.82
C GLN A 25 3.11 -1.10 -6.48
N PHE A 26 3.15 0.10 -5.92
CA PHE A 26 3.91 1.21 -6.51
C PHE A 26 5.41 0.94 -6.63
N HIS A 27 5.96 0.04 -5.81
CA HIS A 27 7.33 -0.45 -5.98
C HIS A 27 7.60 -1.13 -7.34
N LYS A 28 6.55 -1.52 -8.07
CA LYS A 28 6.66 -2.02 -9.44
C LYS A 28 6.80 -0.90 -10.48
N LEU A 29 6.40 0.32 -10.16
CA LEU A 29 6.51 1.49 -11.03
C LEU A 29 7.77 2.29 -10.75
N ILE A 30 8.18 2.34 -9.47
CA ILE A 30 9.33 3.14 -9.04
C ILE A 30 10.21 2.37 -8.06
N THR A 31 11.52 2.52 -8.17
CA THR A 31 12.47 1.98 -7.20
C THR A 31 12.54 2.86 -5.95
N ALA A 32 13.06 2.34 -4.84
CA ALA A 32 13.24 3.12 -3.61
C ALA A 32 14.22 4.31 -3.77
N THR A 33 14.95 4.39 -4.87
CA THR A 33 15.84 5.52 -5.20
C THR A 33 15.19 6.55 -6.13
N GLY A 34 13.88 6.42 -6.39
CA GLY A 34 13.14 7.36 -7.24
C GLY A 34 13.35 7.18 -8.75
N LYS A 35 13.88 6.04 -9.20
CA LYS A 35 14.05 5.72 -10.62
C LYS A 35 12.90 4.83 -11.11
N PRO A 36 12.53 4.91 -12.41
CA PRO A 36 11.57 3.95 -12.99
C PRO A 36 11.98 2.51 -12.72
N SER A 37 11.01 1.66 -12.41
CA SER A 37 11.25 0.24 -12.15
C SER A 37 11.21 -0.57 -13.45
N SER A 38 12.09 -1.55 -13.59
CA SER A 38 12.05 -2.50 -14.71
C SER A 38 10.82 -3.41 -14.72
N SER A 39 10.02 -3.39 -13.67
CA SER A 39 8.76 -4.15 -13.56
C SER A 39 7.55 -3.36 -14.05
N ALA A 40 7.71 -2.10 -14.47
CA ALA A 40 6.61 -1.19 -14.79
C ALA A 40 5.74 -1.73 -15.92
N ASP A 41 6.33 -2.12 -17.06
CA ASP A 41 5.60 -2.62 -18.23
C ASP A 41 4.75 -3.84 -17.90
N GLY A 42 5.31 -4.79 -17.13
CA GLY A 42 4.57 -5.99 -16.69
C GLY A 42 3.39 -5.66 -15.77
N TYR A 43 3.54 -4.66 -14.91
CA TYR A 43 2.47 -4.22 -14.03
C TYR A 43 1.38 -3.46 -14.78
N ILE A 44 1.75 -2.55 -15.69
CA ILE A 44 0.82 -1.81 -16.55
C ILE A 44 -0.02 -2.79 -17.40
N ASN A 45 0.63 -3.75 -18.05
CA ASN A 45 -0.05 -4.77 -18.83
C ASN A 45 -1.04 -5.59 -18.00
N ALA A 46 -0.70 -5.95 -16.77
CA ALA A 46 -1.63 -6.63 -15.86
C ALA A 46 -2.88 -5.78 -15.57
N MET A 47 -2.72 -4.47 -15.32
CA MET A 47 -3.84 -3.55 -15.07
C MET A 47 -4.74 -3.37 -16.32
N ILE A 48 -4.15 -3.33 -17.52
CA ILE A 48 -4.89 -3.30 -18.79
C ILE A 48 -5.74 -4.56 -18.94
N ILE A 49 -5.15 -5.74 -18.71
CA ILE A 49 -5.84 -7.02 -18.80
C ILE A 49 -7.01 -7.07 -17.81
N GLU A 50 -6.79 -6.64 -16.56
CA GLU A 50 -7.85 -6.59 -15.55
C GLU A 50 -9.00 -5.67 -15.94
N ARG A 51 -8.72 -4.48 -16.53
CA ARG A 51 -9.77 -3.56 -17.01
C ARG A 51 -10.58 -4.12 -18.19
N ILE A 52 -9.93 -4.82 -19.10
CA ILE A 52 -10.59 -5.39 -20.28
C ILE A 52 -11.40 -6.63 -19.90
N SER A 53 -10.82 -7.51 -19.10
CA SER A 53 -11.46 -8.78 -18.73
C SER A 53 -12.51 -8.64 -17.63
N GLY A 54 -12.44 -7.58 -16.83
CA GLY A 54 -13.25 -7.46 -15.62
C GLY A 54 -12.86 -8.46 -14.51
N MET A 55 -11.70 -9.09 -14.61
CA MET A 55 -11.25 -10.13 -13.68
C MET A 55 -9.86 -9.82 -13.16
N SER A 56 -9.68 -9.92 -11.84
CA SER A 56 -8.36 -9.84 -11.22
C SER A 56 -7.51 -11.05 -11.57
N ALA A 57 -6.21 -10.84 -11.75
CA ALA A 57 -5.28 -11.94 -11.87
C ALA A 57 -5.36 -12.83 -10.61
N PRO A 58 -5.27 -14.17 -10.76
CA PRO A 58 -5.24 -15.08 -9.62
C PRO A 58 -4.09 -14.72 -8.68
N VAL A 59 -4.40 -14.44 -7.41
CA VAL A 59 -3.38 -14.20 -6.38
C VAL A 59 -3.04 -15.53 -5.72
N PHE A 60 -1.79 -15.92 -5.81
CA PHE A 60 -1.31 -17.07 -5.04
C PHE A 60 -1.17 -16.67 -3.57
N VAL A 61 -2.15 -17.07 -2.75
CA VAL A 61 -2.14 -16.81 -1.31
C VAL A 61 -1.10 -17.70 -0.64
N THR A 62 -0.08 -17.12 -0.07
CA THR A 62 0.94 -17.84 0.70
C THR A 62 0.51 -17.99 2.16
N GLN A 63 1.04 -19.01 2.84
CA GLN A 63 0.83 -19.20 4.28
C GLN A 63 1.21 -17.95 5.09
N TRP A 64 2.23 -17.20 4.63
CA TRP A 64 2.65 -15.95 5.27
C TRP A 64 1.63 -14.82 5.10
N MET A 65 0.93 -14.76 3.96
CA MET A 65 -0.15 -13.79 3.75
C MET A 65 -1.35 -14.10 4.65
N THR A 66 -1.76 -15.38 4.72
CA THR A 66 -2.83 -15.80 5.62
C THR A 66 -2.50 -15.45 7.07
N ARG A 67 -1.31 -15.84 7.54
CA ARG A 67 -0.82 -15.50 8.88
C ARG A 67 -0.78 -13.99 9.11
N GLY A 68 -0.38 -13.22 8.10
CA GLY A 68 -0.34 -11.75 8.17
C GLY A 68 -1.71 -11.18 8.50
N ASN A 69 -2.74 -11.58 7.74
CA ASN A 69 -4.11 -11.13 7.94
C ASN A 69 -4.68 -11.56 9.31
N GLU A 70 -4.34 -12.77 9.77
CA GLU A 70 -4.78 -13.26 11.09
C GLU A 70 -4.18 -12.47 12.27
N LEU A 71 -2.94 -11.99 12.12
CA LEU A 71 -2.21 -11.27 13.18
C LEU A 71 -2.40 -9.74 13.15
N GLU A 72 -2.91 -9.21 12.06
CA GLU A 72 -3.06 -7.76 11.89
C GLU A 72 -3.97 -7.11 12.94
N PRO A 73 -5.12 -7.69 13.35
CA PRO A 73 -5.95 -7.13 14.43
C PRO A 73 -5.20 -7.03 15.76
N ASP A 74 -4.41 -8.06 16.12
CA ASP A 74 -3.61 -8.06 17.35
C ASP A 74 -2.52 -6.99 17.29
N ALA A 75 -1.87 -6.86 16.14
CA ALA A 75 -0.85 -5.82 15.92
C ALA A 75 -1.44 -4.42 16.04
N ARG A 76 -2.64 -4.18 15.47
CA ARG A 76 -3.34 -2.90 15.55
C ARG A 76 -3.74 -2.56 16.98
N ASN A 77 -4.27 -3.53 17.73
CA ASN A 77 -4.61 -3.36 19.14
C ASN A 77 -3.35 -3.02 19.97
N LEU A 78 -2.25 -3.74 19.73
CA LEU A 78 -0.99 -3.47 20.41
C LEU A 78 -0.44 -2.08 20.06
N TYR A 79 -0.53 -1.66 18.80
CA TYR A 79 -0.12 -0.32 18.39
C TYR A 79 -0.91 0.76 19.15
N THR A 80 -2.23 0.63 19.24
CA THR A 80 -3.08 1.56 20.00
C THR A 80 -2.68 1.58 21.48
N LEU A 81 -2.41 0.42 22.08
CA LEU A 81 -2.01 0.33 23.48
C LEU A 81 -0.66 1.02 23.76
N ILE A 82 0.29 0.91 22.85
CA ILE A 82 1.64 1.48 23.02
C ILE A 82 1.67 2.98 22.77
N THR A 83 0.91 3.45 21.76
CA THR A 83 1.03 4.83 21.26
C THR A 83 -0.09 5.75 21.72
N ASP A 84 -1.14 5.22 22.31
CA ASP A 84 -2.40 5.91 22.66
C ASP A 84 -3.09 6.56 21.42
N ASN A 85 -2.75 6.09 20.22
CA ASN A 85 -3.39 6.53 18.98
C ASN A 85 -4.54 5.61 18.60
N GLU A 86 -5.71 6.16 18.35
CA GLU A 86 -6.83 5.43 17.77
C GLU A 86 -6.58 5.19 16.28
N VAL A 87 -6.72 3.94 15.85
CA VAL A 87 -6.57 3.54 14.44
C VAL A 87 -7.91 3.34 13.80
N GLN A 88 -8.24 4.18 12.83
CA GLN A 88 -9.45 4.06 12.03
C GLN A 88 -9.22 3.14 10.85
N GLU A 89 -9.88 1.98 10.83
CA GLU A 89 -9.87 1.07 9.68
C GLU A 89 -10.63 1.67 8.50
N VAL A 90 -10.09 1.49 7.29
CA VAL A 90 -10.70 1.95 6.04
C VAL A 90 -10.53 0.87 4.96
N GLY A 91 -11.42 0.86 3.98
CA GLY A 91 -11.36 -0.12 2.89
C GLY A 91 -10.35 0.26 1.82
N PHE A 92 -10.80 1.04 0.85
CA PHE A 92 -9.98 1.53 -0.24
C PHE A 92 -10.16 3.04 -0.39
N ILE A 93 -9.06 3.75 -0.56
CA ILE A 93 -9.05 5.20 -0.77
C ILE A 93 -8.64 5.46 -2.22
N LEU A 94 -9.55 6.06 -2.98
CA LEU A 94 -9.28 6.51 -4.33
C LEU A 94 -8.68 7.93 -4.31
N ASP A 95 -7.79 8.20 -5.25
CA ASP A 95 -7.38 9.56 -5.57
C ASP A 95 -8.56 10.37 -6.15
N ASN A 96 -8.33 11.65 -6.44
CA ASN A 96 -9.39 12.52 -7.01
C ASN A 96 -9.81 12.13 -8.43
N SER A 97 -8.96 11.45 -9.19
CA SER A 97 -9.30 10.96 -10.54
C SER A 97 -10.11 9.66 -10.53
N GLY A 98 -10.03 8.89 -9.43
CA GLY A 98 -10.59 7.55 -9.31
C GLY A 98 -9.80 6.46 -10.04
N GLU A 99 -8.60 6.78 -10.54
CA GLU A 99 -7.82 5.89 -11.39
C GLU A 99 -6.78 5.06 -10.63
N PHE A 100 -6.40 5.47 -9.44
CA PHE A 100 -5.48 4.75 -8.55
C PHE A 100 -5.86 4.97 -7.09
N GLY A 101 -5.25 4.22 -6.18
CA GLY A 101 -5.62 4.34 -4.76
C GLY A 101 -4.71 3.60 -3.80
N CYS A 102 -5.14 3.53 -2.55
CA CYS A 102 -4.46 2.77 -1.49
C CYS A 102 -5.45 2.08 -0.55
N SER A 103 -5.00 0.99 0.08
CA SER A 103 -5.68 0.34 1.21
C SER A 103 -4.72 0.39 2.39
N PRO A 104 -4.77 1.43 3.22
CA PRO A 104 -3.97 1.49 4.43
C PRO A 104 -4.50 0.51 5.48
N ASP A 105 -3.63 0.03 6.35
CA ASP A 105 -4.03 -0.80 7.49
C ASP A 105 -4.72 0.04 8.58
N GLY A 106 -4.63 1.38 8.47
CA GLY A 106 -5.42 2.32 9.24
C GLY A 106 -5.02 3.77 9.04
N LEU A 107 -5.94 4.67 9.37
CA LEU A 107 -5.72 6.11 9.45
C LEU A 107 -5.64 6.54 10.92
N ILE A 108 -4.82 7.55 11.22
CA ILE A 108 -4.59 8.03 12.59
C ILE A 108 -4.81 9.54 12.62
N GLY A 109 -5.82 9.97 13.36
CA GLY A 109 -6.20 11.39 13.40
C GLY A 109 -6.39 11.97 12.00
N GLU A 110 -6.02 13.24 11.81
CA GLU A 110 -6.13 13.92 10.51
C GLU A 110 -4.86 13.78 9.65
N ASP A 111 -3.70 13.60 10.26
CA ASP A 111 -2.40 13.78 9.61
C ASP A 111 -1.58 12.48 9.45
N GLY A 112 -2.00 11.39 10.06
CA GLY A 112 -1.20 10.16 10.13
C GLY A 112 -1.89 8.91 9.58
N GLY A 113 -1.10 7.86 9.40
CA GLY A 113 -1.58 6.54 9.07
C GLY A 113 -0.63 5.45 9.55
N ILE A 114 -0.99 4.21 9.33
CA ILE A 114 -0.19 3.05 9.71
C ILE A 114 -0.15 2.00 8.60
N GLU A 115 1.02 1.38 8.46
CA GLU A 115 1.26 0.18 7.66
C GLU A 115 1.79 -0.91 8.58
N ILE A 116 1.05 -2.01 8.71
CA ILE A 116 1.37 -3.14 9.59
C ILE A 116 1.92 -4.30 8.74
N LYS A 117 3.00 -4.88 9.19
CA LYS A 117 3.53 -6.11 8.61
C LYS A 117 3.79 -7.15 9.68
N CYS A 118 3.34 -8.39 9.44
CA CYS A 118 3.55 -9.54 10.32
C CYS A 118 4.49 -10.56 9.65
N PRO A 119 5.78 -10.21 9.51
CA PRO A 119 6.74 -11.02 8.75
C PRO A 119 7.18 -12.29 9.48
N ALA A 120 7.97 -13.12 8.79
CA ALA A 120 8.75 -14.16 9.43
C ALA A 120 9.74 -13.54 10.44
N PRO A 121 10.11 -14.27 11.51
CA PRO A 121 10.99 -13.77 12.59
C PRO A 121 12.29 -13.13 12.09
N SER A 122 12.95 -13.75 11.13
CA SER A 122 14.21 -13.25 10.56
C SER A 122 14.09 -11.91 9.83
N ASN A 123 12.95 -11.65 9.19
CA ASN A 123 12.69 -10.35 8.56
C ASN A 123 12.35 -9.30 9.62
N HIS A 124 11.60 -9.68 10.66
CA HIS A 124 11.30 -8.80 11.78
C HIS A 124 12.59 -8.32 12.44
N ASP A 125 13.49 -9.24 12.82
CA ASP A 125 14.77 -8.90 13.43
C ASP A 125 15.60 -7.96 12.55
N LYS A 126 15.73 -8.31 11.27
CA LYS A 126 16.46 -7.50 10.29
C LYS A 126 15.92 -6.07 10.14
N TRP A 127 14.60 -5.89 10.26
CA TRP A 127 13.99 -4.56 10.15
C TRP A 127 14.16 -3.78 11.44
N SER A 128 13.95 -4.43 12.60
CA SER A 128 14.18 -3.86 13.91
C SER A 128 15.63 -3.40 14.10
N ASP A 129 16.61 -4.25 13.74
CA ASP A 129 18.04 -3.93 13.81
C ASP A 129 18.42 -2.70 12.96
N LYS A 130 17.77 -2.51 11.80
CA LYS A 130 18.03 -1.37 10.94
C LYS A 130 17.41 -0.08 11.43
N GLY A 131 16.35 -0.14 12.24
CA GLY A 131 15.69 1.02 12.82
C GLY A 131 15.02 1.96 11.79
N VAL A 132 14.80 1.50 10.56
CA VAL A 132 14.18 2.31 9.49
C VAL A 132 13.14 1.51 8.72
N CYS A 133 12.20 2.20 8.08
CA CYS A 133 11.23 1.56 7.20
C CYS A 133 11.95 0.75 6.10
N PRO A 134 11.59 -0.52 5.91
CA PRO A 134 12.21 -1.34 4.87
C PRO A 134 11.97 -0.76 3.47
N THR A 135 13.04 -0.65 2.68
CA THR A 135 13.01 -0.01 1.34
C THR A 135 11.93 -0.57 0.41
N LYS A 136 11.59 -1.85 0.55
CA LYS A 136 10.53 -2.48 -0.25
C LYS A 136 9.12 -1.95 0.05
N HIS A 137 8.91 -1.35 1.23
CA HIS A 137 7.64 -0.75 1.63
C HIS A 137 7.63 0.78 1.52
N TYR A 138 8.78 1.39 1.21
CA TYR A 138 8.89 2.85 1.18
C TYR A 138 7.95 3.50 0.15
N ALA A 139 7.91 2.97 -1.08
CA ALA A 139 7.00 3.46 -2.11
C ALA A 139 5.52 3.28 -1.74
N GLN A 140 5.17 2.23 -1.00
CA GLN A 140 3.82 2.02 -0.49
C GLN A 140 3.44 3.10 0.53
N VAL A 141 4.29 3.31 1.53
CA VAL A 141 4.07 4.28 2.61
C VAL A 141 3.99 5.71 2.07
N GLN A 142 4.93 6.11 1.22
CA GLN A 142 4.90 7.43 0.59
C GLN A 142 3.70 7.60 -0.36
N GLY A 143 3.30 6.53 -1.05
CA GLY A 143 2.11 6.51 -1.90
C GLY A 143 0.82 6.68 -1.09
N CYS A 144 0.71 6.04 0.08
CA CYS A 144 -0.41 6.26 0.98
C CYS A 144 -0.47 7.72 1.45
N MET A 145 0.65 8.32 1.87
CA MET A 145 0.72 9.72 2.26
C MET A 145 0.37 10.67 1.10
N TRP A 146 0.82 10.36 -0.11
CA TRP A 146 0.45 11.16 -1.29
C TRP A 146 -1.05 11.14 -1.57
N ILE A 147 -1.66 9.95 -1.64
CA ILE A 147 -3.08 9.79 -1.96
C ILE A 147 -3.98 10.39 -0.88
N THR A 148 -3.59 10.26 0.38
CA THR A 148 -4.37 10.73 1.53
C THR A 148 -4.04 12.16 1.96
N GLU A 149 -3.02 12.80 1.37
CA GLU A 149 -2.51 14.13 1.72
C GLU A 149 -2.02 14.23 3.17
N ARG A 150 -1.71 13.07 3.81
CA ARG A 150 -1.27 12.98 5.20
C ARG A 150 0.23 13.25 5.33
N LYS A 151 0.67 13.65 6.51
CA LYS A 151 2.02 14.16 6.78
C LYS A 151 3.00 13.10 7.21
N TRP A 152 2.53 12.04 7.88
CA TRP A 152 3.38 10.98 8.41
C TRP A 152 2.69 9.62 8.36
N TRP A 153 3.52 8.55 8.44
CA TRP A 153 3.05 7.18 8.44
C TRP A 153 3.89 6.33 9.38
N ASP A 154 3.26 5.64 10.33
CA ASP A 154 3.97 4.69 11.15
C ASP A 154 4.04 3.34 10.44
N PHE A 155 5.25 2.84 10.25
CA PHE A 155 5.48 1.47 9.79
C PHE A 155 5.68 0.58 11.01
N MET A 156 4.83 -0.43 11.17
CA MET A 156 4.91 -1.40 12.26
C MET A 156 5.28 -2.79 11.74
N SER A 157 6.30 -3.40 12.31
CA SER A 157 6.58 -4.83 12.18
C SER A 157 6.19 -5.53 13.46
N TYR A 158 5.27 -6.49 13.37
CA TYR A 158 4.73 -7.23 14.49
C TYR A 158 5.05 -8.72 14.40
N HIS A 159 5.47 -9.31 15.53
CA HIS A 159 5.60 -10.74 15.74
C HIS A 159 5.16 -11.08 17.16
N PRO A 160 4.29 -12.09 17.39
CA PRO A 160 3.74 -12.39 18.71
C PRO A 160 4.75 -12.66 19.83
N GLU A 161 5.94 -13.14 19.44
CA GLU A 161 7.01 -13.55 20.37
C GLU A 161 8.16 -12.53 20.46
N LYS A 162 7.99 -11.33 19.91
CA LYS A 162 9.04 -10.30 19.84
C LYS A 162 8.50 -8.93 20.17
N ASP A 163 9.38 -8.06 20.63
CA ASP A 163 9.03 -6.66 20.84
C ASP A 163 8.63 -6.00 19.51
N PRO A 164 7.52 -5.25 19.45
CA PRO A 164 7.09 -4.63 18.22
C PRO A 164 8.11 -3.57 17.77
N PHE A 165 8.39 -3.55 16.45
CA PHE A 165 9.18 -2.50 15.85
C PHE A 165 8.26 -1.47 15.20
N ILE A 166 8.30 -0.23 15.66
CA ILE A 166 7.51 0.89 15.12
C ILE A 166 8.47 2.01 14.73
N VAL A 167 8.34 2.50 13.51
CA VAL A 167 9.13 3.64 13.04
C VAL A 167 8.25 4.61 12.27
N ARG A 168 8.35 5.91 12.62
CA ARG A 168 7.66 6.98 11.89
C ARG A 168 8.40 7.32 10.61
N VAL A 169 7.66 7.40 9.54
CA VAL A 169 8.10 7.83 8.21
C VAL A 169 7.43 9.17 7.94
N GLU A 170 8.24 10.19 7.76
CA GLU A 170 7.76 11.50 7.36
C GLU A 170 7.51 11.54 5.85
N ARG A 171 6.65 12.44 5.45
CA ARG A 171 6.32 12.69 4.05
C ARG A 171 7.55 13.23 3.32
N ASP A 172 7.95 12.58 2.23
CA ASP A 172 9.09 12.92 1.38
C ASP A 172 8.58 13.47 0.03
N GLU A 173 8.47 14.79 -0.06
CA GLU A 173 7.92 15.45 -1.26
C GLU A 173 8.76 15.18 -2.49
N GLU A 174 10.11 15.12 -2.38
CA GLU A 174 10.97 14.86 -3.53
C GLU A 174 10.74 13.43 -4.09
N PHE A 175 10.57 12.46 -3.19
CA PHE A 175 10.23 11.09 -3.61
C PHE A 175 8.81 11.01 -4.15
N ILE A 176 7.84 11.68 -3.51
CA ILE A 176 6.44 11.71 -3.92
C ILE A 176 6.29 12.33 -5.31
N ASP A 177 6.99 13.41 -5.64
CA ASP A 177 6.96 14.01 -6.96
C ASP A 177 7.36 13.00 -8.05
N LYS A 178 8.47 12.25 -7.81
CA LYS A 178 8.93 11.19 -8.71
C LYS A 178 7.95 10.02 -8.80
N LEU A 179 7.36 9.63 -7.67
CA LEU A 179 6.35 8.58 -7.59
C LEU A 179 5.09 8.96 -8.36
N ALA A 180 4.60 10.19 -8.15
CA ALA A 180 3.42 10.72 -8.83
C ALA A 180 3.61 10.74 -10.34
N GLU A 181 4.77 11.18 -10.84
CA GLU A 181 5.11 11.14 -12.26
C GLU A 181 4.97 9.71 -12.83
N GLN A 182 5.58 8.71 -12.18
CA GLN A 182 5.53 7.33 -12.66
C GLN A 182 4.12 6.73 -12.59
N VAL A 183 3.34 7.01 -11.55
CA VAL A 183 1.96 6.53 -11.44
C VAL A 183 1.06 7.19 -12.49
N ILE A 184 1.19 8.50 -12.71
CA ILE A 184 0.38 9.23 -13.72
C ILE A 184 0.73 8.75 -15.14
N LEU A 185 1.99 8.50 -15.45
CA LEU A 185 2.41 7.92 -16.73
C LEU A 185 1.78 6.54 -16.91
N ALA A 186 1.88 5.67 -15.91
CA ALA A 186 1.27 4.33 -15.96
C ALA A 186 -0.26 4.38 -16.16
N VAL A 187 -0.95 5.24 -15.42
CA VAL A 187 -2.41 5.43 -15.55
C VAL A 187 -2.79 5.94 -16.95
N THR A 188 -2.02 6.90 -17.48
CA THR A 188 -2.25 7.43 -18.81
C THR A 188 -2.12 6.36 -19.89
N GLU A 189 -1.10 5.51 -19.80
CA GLU A 189 -0.88 4.38 -20.69
C GLU A 189 -2.01 3.35 -20.57
N ILE A 190 -2.40 2.96 -19.35
CA ILE A 190 -3.49 2.03 -19.09
C ILE A 190 -4.79 2.54 -19.77
N ILE A 191 -5.15 3.80 -19.56
CA ILE A 191 -6.36 4.39 -20.13
C ILE A 191 -6.31 4.41 -21.68
N SER A 192 -5.15 4.77 -22.22
CA SER A 192 -4.96 4.83 -23.68
C SER A 192 -5.10 3.45 -24.31
N GLU A 193 -4.41 2.45 -23.77
CA GLU A 193 -4.44 1.09 -24.31
C GLU A 193 -5.82 0.42 -24.17
N VAL A 194 -6.49 0.61 -23.05
CA VAL A 194 -7.87 0.11 -22.88
C VAL A 194 -8.82 0.71 -23.92
N ARG A 195 -8.70 2.01 -24.22
CA ARG A 195 -9.52 2.65 -25.28
C ARG A 195 -9.21 2.13 -26.68
N ASN A 196 -7.94 1.81 -26.95
CA ASN A 196 -7.53 1.29 -28.26
C ASN A 196 -8.02 -0.14 -28.51
N LEU A 197 -8.27 -0.90 -27.45
CA LEU A 197 -8.65 -2.32 -27.50
C LEU A 197 -10.17 -2.57 -27.37
N GLN A 198 -10.96 -1.53 -27.06
CA GLN A 198 -12.42 -1.53 -27.02
C GLN A 198 -13.03 -1.00 -28.32
#